data_b6ddf30c60cd5c2c0e0cf6a349396e0a
#
_entry.id   b6ddf30c60cd5c2c0e0cf6a349396e0a
#
_cell.length_a   1.000
_cell.length_b   1.000
_cell.length_c   1.000
_cell.angle_alpha   90.00
_cell.angle_beta   90.00
_cell.angle_gamma   90.00
#
_symmetry.space_group_name_H-M   'P 1'
#
loop_
_entity.id
_entity.type
_entity.pdbx_description
1 polymer ?
#
loop_
_entity_poly.entity_id
_entity_poly.type
_entity_poly.pdbx_seq_one_letter_code
_entity_poly.pdbx_strand_id
1 'polypeptide(L)'
;MARKQNLPFFVPSTYFHFPLPHLMSDQTIIFSMAGVRKIYPPQKQVLKNIYLSFFYGAKIGVLGLNGSGKSSLLKIIAGVDKQFQGEVVFSPGYSVGYLEQEPQLDPAKTVREVVEEGVAETVAMLKEFDEINEAFGAEDADFDKLLDRQGKVQERLDQLDAWNLDTRLERAMDALRTPAQEAIIGTLSGGEKRRVALCRLLLQEPDVLLLDEPTNHLDAESVLWLEQHLQQYKGTVIAVTHDRYFLDNVAGWILELDRGSGIPWKGNYSSWLEQKTDRMAKEENTESKRMRTLQRELEWVRMSPKARQSKGKARLANYDKLASEEAKDKEQKLELFIPDGPRLGAQVIEAEGLRKAFGDKLLFENLSFSLPQGGIVGIIGPNGAGKTTLFRMITDQLQPDAGTFEVGPTVLTAYIDQQHDTLDGSKSVFDTITGGTETMMLAGRPVNSRAYVSKFNFGGGDQEKKVAMLSGGEKNRVHLAMTLKQGANLLLLDEPTNDLDVNAIRALEDALENFAGCAVIISHDRWFLDRLATHILAFEGDSEVVWFEGNFSDYEEAKRKRLGDVEPKRVRYKKLG
;
A
#
# COMPACT_ATOMS: atom_id res chain seq x y z
N MET A 1 19.34 64.12 39.04
CA MET A 1 19.11 64.60 37.65
C MET A 1 19.69 63.58 36.69
N ALA A 2 18.89 62.73 36.09
CA ALA A 2 19.31 61.77 35.08
C ALA A 2 18.27 61.80 33.97
N ARG A 3 18.71 62.23 32.81
CA ARG A 3 17.91 62.28 31.57
C ARG A 3 17.78 60.84 30.98
N LYS A 4 16.53 60.38 30.79
CA LYS A 4 16.18 59.29 29.96
C LYS A 4 16.31 59.67 28.47
N GLN A 5 17.13 58.99 27.70
CA GLN A 5 17.12 59.05 26.23
C GLN A 5 16.27 57.89 25.70
N ASN A 6 15.18 58.24 25.04
CA ASN A 6 14.37 57.32 24.21
C ASN A 6 15.05 57.15 22.86
N LEU A 7 15.34 55.93 22.48
CA LEU A 7 15.69 55.54 21.10
C LEU A 7 14.47 54.83 20.47
N PRO A 8 14.06 55.21 19.25
CA PRO A 8 12.98 54.53 18.58
C PRO A 8 13.50 53.29 17.83
N PHE A 9 12.90 52.15 18.11
CA PHE A 9 13.07 50.97 17.29
C PHE A 9 12.28 51.14 16.00
N PHE A 10 12.96 51.33 14.88
CA PHE A 10 12.43 51.18 13.54
C PHE A 10 12.67 49.73 13.08
N VAL A 11 11.58 48.98 12.92
CA VAL A 11 11.59 47.70 12.21
C VAL A 11 11.06 47.96 10.80
N PRO A 12 11.81 47.75 9.73
CA PRO A 12 11.28 47.85 8.38
C PRO A 12 10.50 46.56 8.06
N SER A 13 9.18 46.67 8.06
CA SER A 13 8.26 45.68 7.52
C SER A 13 8.28 45.78 6.00
N THR A 14 9.11 45.00 5.34
CA THR A 14 9.00 44.76 3.90
C THR A 14 8.12 43.51 3.68
N TYR A 15 6.82 43.73 3.65
CA TYR A 15 5.90 42.78 3.06
C TYR A 15 6.12 42.75 1.53
N PHE A 16 6.74 41.71 1.02
CA PHE A 16 6.67 41.40 -0.40
C PHE A 16 5.24 40.92 -0.70
N HIS A 17 4.43 41.79 -1.27
CA HIS A 17 3.18 41.42 -1.92
C HIS A 17 3.53 40.77 -3.23
N PHE A 18 3.50 39.43 -3.28
CA PHE A 18 3.35 38.71 -4.55
C PHE A 18 1.85 38.76 -4.91
N PRO A 19 1.48 39.22 -6.12
CA PRO A 19 0.12 39.10 -6.59
C PRO A 19 -0.17 37.60 -6.80
N LEU A 20 -1.01 37.03 -5.93
CA LEU A 20 -1.58 35.71 -6.17
C LEU A 20 -2.49 35.79 -7.40
N PRO A 21 -2.32 34.93 -8.39
CA PRO A 21 -3.26 34.85 -9.50
C PRO A 21 -4.63 34.44 -8.95
N HIS A 22 -5.63 35.26 -9.20
CA HIS A 22 -7.04 34.96 -8.99
C HIS A 22 -7.43 33.73 -9.80
N LEU A 23 -7.46 32.56 -9.14
CA LEU A 23 -8.16 31.33 -9.53
C LEU A 23 -8.02 30.33 -8.38
N MET A 24 -8.65 30.59 -7.25
CA MET A 24 -8.93 29.56 -6.24
C MET A 24 -10.41 29.69 -5.86
N SER A 25 -11.22 28.79 -6.41
CA SER A 25 -12.52 28.42 -5.89
C SER A 25 -12.41 27.98 -4.43
N ASP A 26 -13.40 28.28 -3.64
CA ASP A 26 -13.66 28.02 -2.20
C ASP A 26 -13.14 26.66 -1.67
N GLN A 27 -11.82 26.49 -1.52
CA GLN A 27 -11.26 25.32 -0.86
C GLN A 27 -11.04 25.66 0.62
N THR A 28 -11.94 25.16 1.46
CA THR A 28 -11.81 25.30 2.92
C THR A 28 -10.64 24.47 3.43
N ILE A 29 -9.70 25.10 4.16
CA ILE A 29 -8.61 24.38 4.82
C ILE A 29 -9.19 23.66 6.05
N ILE A 30 -9.05 22.33 6.07
CA ILE A 30 -9.55 21.50 7.17
C ILE A 30 -8.52 21.35 8.29
N PHE A 31 -7.24 21.22 7.93
CA PHE A 31 -6.13 21.27 8.89
C PHE A 31 -4.83 21.70 8.24
N SER A 32 -3.88 22.12 9.06
CA SER A 32 -2.54 22.51 8.63
C SER A 32 -1.47 21.93 9.55
N MET A 33 -0.32 21.61 8.97
CA MET A 33 0.88 21.16 9.65
C MET A 33 1.95 22.24 9.54
N ALA A 34 2.53 22.64 10.67
CA ALA A 34 3.55 23.69 10.75
C ALA A 34 4.83 23.15 11.40
N GLY A 35 5.91 23.02 10.63
CA GLY A 35 7.23 22.63 11.10
C GLY A 35 7.30 21.23 11.71
N VAL A 36 6.46 20.30 11.26
CA VAL A 36 6.37 18.96 11.83
C VAL A 36 7.64 18.16 11.59
N ARG A 37 8.22 17.67 12.70
CA ARG A 37 9.44 16.83 12.72
C ARG A 37 9.21 15.60 13.58
N LYS A 38 9.68 14.44 13.11
CA LYS A 38 9.67 13.20 13.90
C LYS A 38 11.03 12.55 13.87
N ILE A 39 11.54 12.22 15.07
CA ILE A 39 12.83 11.56 15.28
C ILE A 39 12.59 10.32 16.13
N TYR A 40 13.09 9.17 15.68
CA TYR A 40 13.12 7.93 16.44
C TYR A 40 14.51 7.68 17.02
N PRO A 41 14.64 7.17 18.24
CA PRO A 41 15.93 6.78 18.81
C PRO A 41 16.67 5.78 17.91
N PRO A 42 18.04 5.82 17.81
CA PRO A 42 18.93 6.74 18.51
C PRO A 42 19.05 8.12 17.86
N GLN A 43 18.69 8.36 16.60
CA GLN A 43 18.70 9.66 15.88
C GLN A 43 18.10 9.57 14.46
N LYS A 44 17.26 8.55 14.17
CA LYS A 44 16.64 8.42 12.85
C LYS A 44 15.53 9.46 12.67
N GLN A 45 15.83 10.55 11.96
CA GLN A 45 14.84 11.55 11.59
C GLN A 45 14.05 11.09 10.37
N VAL A 46 12.74 10.84 10.55
CA VAL A 46 11.84 10.36 9.49
C VAL A 46 11.02 11.48 8.86
N LEU A 47 10.68 12.55 9.62
CA LEU A 47 10.00 13.73 9.09
C LEU A 47 10.84 14.98 9.40
N LYS A 48 11.02 15.86 8.40
CA LYS A 48 11.88 17.04 8.47
C LYS A 48 11.09 18.29 8.07
N ASN A 49 10.70 19.11 9.06
CA ASN A 49 10.07 20.41 8.79
C ASN A 49 8.92 20.37 7.77
N ILE A 50 7.91 19.57 8.00
CA ILE A 50 6.76 19.49 7.11
C ILE A 50 5.85 20.70 7.33
N TYR A 51 5.57 21.42 6.24
CA TYR A 51 4.62 22.54 6.17
C TYR A 51 3.62 22.22 5.06
N LEU A 52 2.40 21.85 5.44
CA LEU A 52 1.34 21.46 4.50
C LEU A 52 -0.01 21.96 5.02
N SER A 53 -0.89 22.34 4.10
CA SER A 53 -2.30 22.60 4.38
C SER A 53 -3.17 21.67 3.55
N PHE A 54 -4.21 21.14 4.17
CA PHE A 54 -5.09 20.16 3.57
C PHE A 54 -6.49 20.73 3.42
N PHE A 55 -7.08 20.49 2.24
CA PHE A 55 -8.39 21.04 1.88
C PHE A 55 -9.50 20.02 2.11
N TYR A 56 -10.68 20.48 2.46
CA TYR A 56 -11.86 19.63 2.58
C TYR A 56 -12.20 18.98 1.22
N GLY A 57 -12.55 17.71 1.25
CA GLY A 57 -12.88 16.93 0.06
C GLY A 57 -11.67 16.47 -0.78
N ALA A 58 -10.44 16.85 -0.43
CA ALA A 58 -9.25 16.42 -1.15
C ALA A 58 -9.03 14.91 -1.01
N LYS A 59 -8.63 14.25 -2.12
CA LYS A 59 -8.23 12.83 -2.16
C LYS A 59 -6.73 12.78 -2.36
N ILE A 60 -6.00 12.33 -1.34
CA ILE A 60 -4.54 12.43 -1.26
C ILE A 60 -3.94 11.05 -1.09
N GLY A 61 -3.14 10.62 -2.07
CA GLY A 61 -2.30 9.44 -1.96
C GLY A 61 -0.95 9.78 -1.36
N VAL A 62 -0.48 9.04 -0.36
CA VAL A 62 0.83 9.25 0.26
C VAL A 62 1.80 8.18 -0.21
N LEU A 63 2.86 8.62 -0.90
CA LEU A 63 3.92 7.75 -1.41
C LEU A 63 5.24 7.99 -0.69
N GLY A 64 6.09 7.00 -0.71
CA GLY A 64 7.46 7.07 -0.19
C GLY A 64 8.03 5.69 0.10
N LEU A 65 9.34 5.61 0.24
CA LEU A 65 10.04 4.35 0.56
C LEU A 65 9.59 3.78 1.91
N ASN A 66 9.82 2.50 2.12
CA ASN A 66 9.58 1.88 3.41
C ASN A 66 10.47 2.53 4.48
N GLY A 67 9.84 2.90 5.61
CA GLY A 67 10.49 3.66 6.67
C GLY A 67 10.67 5.16 6.42
N SER A 68 10.09 5.74 5.36
CA SER A 68 10.09 7.19 5.09
C SER A 68 9.20 8.01 6.04
N GLY A 69 8.38 7.35 6.87
CA GLY A 69 7.52 8.01 7.85
C GLY A 69 6.05 8.14 7.44
N LYS A 70 5.58 7.41 6.43
CA LYS A 70 4.18 7.43 5.96
C LYS A 70 3.18 7.18 7.10
N SER A 71 3.29 6.04 7.78
CA SER A 71 2.41 5.71 8.92
C SER A 71 2.62 6.66 10.11
N SER A 72 3.85 7.17 10.32
CA SER A 72 4.10 8.19 11.35
C SER A 72 3.36 9.50 11.06
N LEU A 73 3.32 9.91 9.78
CA LEU A 73 2.55 11.06 9.34
C LEU A 73 1.05 10.89 9.64
N LEU A 74 0.47 9.74 9.28
CA LEU A 74 -0.93 9.46 9.57
C LEU A 74 -1.22 9.43 11.07
N LYS A 75 -0.37 8.78 11.88
CA LYS A 75 -0.52 8.73 13.35
C LYS A 75 -0.45 10.13 14.00
N ILE A 76 0.38 11.02 13.47
CA ILE A 76 0.47 12.40 13.93
C ILE A 76 -0.81 13.16 13.57
N ILE A 77 -1.30 13.04 12.34
CA ILE A 77 -2.55 13.67 11.91
C ILE A 77 -3.74 13.11 12.72
N ALA A 78 -3.78 11.81 12.98
CA ALA A 78 -4.81 11.15 13.79
C ALA A 78 -4.75 11.54 15.29
N GLY A 79 -3.70 12.23 15.74
CA GLY A 79 -3.50 12.57 17.16
C GLY A 79 -3.09 11.39 18.05
N VAL A 80 -2.81 10.23 17.45
CA VAL A 80 -2.33 9.01 18.13
C VAL A 80 -0.88 9.17 18.59
N ASP A 81 -0.02 9.68 17.70
CA ASP A 81 1.38 9.98 18.03
C ASP A 81 1.53 11.46 18.41
N LYS A 82 1.77 11.71 19.69
CA LYS A 82 1.98 13.06 20.27
C LYS A 82 3.46 13.40 20.45
N GLN A 83 4.37 12.47 20.17
CA GLN A 83 5.81 12.66 20.36
C GLN A 83 6.46 13.19 19.08
N PHE A 84 6.15 14.42 18.70
CA PHE A 84 6.75 15.12 17.55
C PHE A 84 7.01 16.59 17.89
N GLN A 85 7.79 17.27 17.06
CA GLN A 85 8.01 18.72 17.12
C GLN A 85 7.19 19.41 16.04
N GLY A 86 6.77 20.65 16.29
CA GLY A 86 5.88 21.40 15.41
C GLY A 86 4.42 21.30 15.85
N GLU A 87 3.52 21.71 14.99
CA GLU A 87 2.09 21.82 15.31
C GLU A 87 1.24 21.21 14.19
N VAL A 88 0.12 20.58 14.58
CA VAL A 88 -0.97 20.17 13.69
C VAL A 88 -2.23 20.86 14.20
N VAL A 89 -2.79 21.76 13.40
CA VAL A 89 -3.94 22.58 13.77
C VAL A 89 -5.13 22.21 12.90
N PHE A 90 -6.18 21.68 13.51
CA PHE A 90 -7.46 21.39 12.85
C PHE A 90 -8.39 22.59 12.96
N SER A 91 -9.16 22.83 11.91
CA SER A 91 -10.31 23.72 11.98
C SER A 91 -11.39 23.11 12.90
N PRO A 92 -12.10 23.91 13.69
CA PRO A 92 -13.09 23.39 14.65
C PRO A 92 -14.24 22.64 13.95
N GLY A 93 -14.74 21.60 14.61
CA GLY A 93 -15.95 20.88 14.21
C GLY A 93 -15.76 19.75 13.21
N TYR A 94 -14.53 19.39 12.83
CA TYR A 94 -14.25 18.28 11.94
C TYR A 94 -13.83 17.03 12.69
N SER A 95 -14.37 15.89 12.27
CA SER A 95 -14.07 14.57 12.80
C SER A 95 -12.94 13.89 12.02
N VAL A 96 -12.14 13.07 12.71
CA VAL A 96 -11.02 12.33 12.12
C VAL A 96 -11.19 10.84 12.39
N GLY A 97 -11.17 10.04 11.35
CA GLY A 97 -11.15 8.58 11.46
C GLY A 97 -9.83 8.02 10.94
N TYR A 98 -9.30 7.02 11.61
CA TYR A 98 -8.02 6.41 11.28
C TYR A 98 -8.09 4.89 11.24
N LEU A 99 -7.74 4.30 10.10
CA LEU A 99 -7.52 2.87 9.94
C LEU A 99 -6.06 2.53 10.26
N GLU A 100 -5.85 1.90 11.39
CA GLU A 100 -4.52 1.40 11.78
C GLU A 100 -4.14 0.15 10.98
N GLN A 101 -2.83 -0.08 10.83
CA GLN A 101 -2.30 -1.28 10.18
C GLN A 101 -2.73 -2.56 10.94
N GLU A 102 -2.75 -2.51 12.27
CA GLU A 102 -3.25 -3.58 13.14
C GLU A 102 -4.33 -3.02 14.06
N PRO A 103 -5.61 -3.00 13.63
CA PRO A 103 -6.69 -2.40 14.39
C PRO A 103 -6.97 -3.20 15.67
N GLN A 104 -7.08 -2.47 16.78
CA GLN A 104 -7.47 -3.03 18.07
C GLN A 104 -8.99 -3.05 18.16
N LEU A 105 -9.56 -4.24 18.06
CA LEU A 105 -11.01 -4.49 18.20
C LEU A 105 -11.23 -5.32 19.46
N ASP A 106 -12.41 -5.13 20.09
CA ASP A 106 -12.80 -5.91 21.26
C ASP A 106 -12.98 -7.40 20.87
N PRO A 107 -12.16 -8.31 21.41
CA PRO A 107 -12.18 -9.72 21.03
C PRO A 107 -13.45 -10.45 21.46
N ALA A 108 -14.23 -9.90 22.39
CA ALA A 108 -15.46 -10.52 22.88
C ALA A 108 -16.70 -10.21 22.02
N LYS A 109 -16.64 -9.17 21.19
CA LYS A 109 -17.75 -8.73 20.34
C LYS A 109 -17.87 -9.54 19.07
N THR A 110 -19.08 -9.53 18.51
CA THR A 110 -19.34 -10.04 17.16
C THR A 110 -18.93 -9.03 16.08
N VAL A 111 -18.82 -9.51 14.84
CA VAL A 111 -18.55 -8.65 13.68
C VAL A 111 -19.62 -7.56 13.55
N ARG A 112 -20.89 -7.92 13.71
CA ARG A 112 -22.03 -6.99 13.62
C ARG A 112 -21.94 -5.89 14.68
N GLU A 113 -21.71 -6.25 15.93
CA GLU A 113 -21.59 -5.29 17.04
C GLU A 113 -20.46 -4.28 16.79
N VAL A 114 -19.31 -4.74 16.28
CA VAL A 114 -18.20 -3.83 15.96
C VAL A 114 -18.52 -2.92 14.78
N VAL A 115 -19.21 -3.41 13.75
CA VAL A 115 -19.60 -2.58 12.60
C VAL A 115 -20.64 -1.54 13.01
N GLU A 116 -21.60 -1.89 13.87
CA GLU A 116 -22.62 -0.99 14.42
C GLU A 116 -22.01 0.15 15.28
N GLU A 117 -20.82 -0.05 15.87
CA GLU A 117 -20.13 1.05 16.57
C GLU A 117 -19.88 2.26 15.68
N GLY A 118 -19.66 2.05 14.35
CA GLY A 118 -19.47 3.13 13.39
C GLY A 118 -20.69 4.03 13.21
N VAL A 119 -21.88 3.51 13.51
CA VAL A 119 -23.18 4.18 13.39
C VAL A 119 -23.95 4.18 14.72
N ALA A 120 -23.22 4.18 15.84
CA ALA A 120 -23.78 4.01 17.19
C ALA A 120 -24.87 5.05 17.52
N GLU A 121 -24.73 6.31 17.06
CA GLU A 121 -25.76 7.35 17.24
C GLU A 121 -27.06 6.97 16.55
N THR A 122 -26.98 6.49 15.30
CA THR A 122 -28.17 6.06 14.54
C THR A 122 -28.82 4.84 15.17
N VAL A 123 -28.02 3.87 15.60
CA VAL A 123 -28.52 2.66 16.31
C VAL A 123 -29.21 3.04 17.61
N ALA A 124 -28.64 3.98 18.38
CA ALA A 124 -29.25 4.46 19.62
C ALA A 124 -30.59 5.18 19.37
N MET A 125 -30.68 5.99 18.32
CA MET A 125 -31.93 6.67 17.95
C MET A 125 -32.99 5.69 17.44
N LEU A 126 -32.64 4.64 16.73
CA LEU A 126 -33.60 3.58 16.34
C LEU A 126 -34.14 2.85 17.57
N LYS A 127 -33.27 2.51 18.52
CA LYS A 127 -33.69 1.90 19.80
C LYS A 127 -34.58 2.86 20.58
N GLU A 128 -34.25 4.13 20.66
CA GLU A 128 -35.09 5.13 21.31
C GLU A 128 -36.47 5.25 20.65
N PHE A 129 -36.52 5.18 19.32
CA PHE A 129 -37.79 5.17 18.58
C PHE A 129 -38.64 3.95 18.92
N ASP A 130 -38.02 2.76 19.01
CA ASP A 130 -38.72 1.52 19.39
C ASP A 130 -39.20 1.57 20.85
N GLU A 131 -38.38 2.07 21.79
CA GLU A 131 -38.76 2.27 23.20
C GLU A 131 -39.93 3.25 23.34
N ILE A 132 -39.99 4.32 22.54
CA ILE A 132 -41.11 5.25 22.52
C ILE A 132 -42.37 4.55 22.01
N ASN A 133 -42.24 3.71 20.94
CA ASN A 133 -43.38 2.95 20.42
C ASN A 133 -43.92 1.93 21.43
N GLU A 134 -43.06 1.26 22.20
CA GLU A 134 -43.46 0.37 23.28
C GLU A 134 -44.14 1.13 24.43
N ALA A 135 -43.62 2.33 24.77
CA ALA A 135 -44.17 3.16 25.84
C ALA A 135 -45.60 3.66 25.58
N PHE A 136 -46.05 3.72 24.32
CA PHE A 136 -47.45 4.00 23.98
C PHE A 136 -48.43 2.93 24.50
N GLY A 137 -47.96 1.70 24.77
CA GLY A 137 -48.75 0.61 25.31
C GLY A 137 -48.89 0.60 26.83
N ALA A 138 -48.21 1.50 27.56
CA ALA A 138 -48.27 1.55 29.02
C ALA A 138 -49.56 2.22 29.51
N GLU A 139 -50.12 1.70 30.61
CA GLU A 139 -51.38 2.24 31.19
C GLU A 139 -51.29 3.69 31.64
N ASP A 140 -50.07 4.19 31.98
CA ASP A 140 -49.78 5.55 32.45
C ASP A 140 -49.13 6.43 31.38
N ALA A 141 -49.29 6.12 30.08
CA ALA A 141 -48.61 6.81 28.97
C ALA A 141 -49.08 8.26 28.84
N ASP A 142 -48.09 9.19 28.89
CA ASP A 142 -48.30 10.61 28.55
C ASP A 142 -48.19 10.76 27.02
N PHE A 143 -49.29 10.60 26.32
CA PHE A 143 -49.33 10.57 24.86
C PHE A 143 -48.81 11.84 24.20
N ASP A 144 -49.03 13.03 24.78
CA ASP A 144 -48.58 14.30 24.19
C ASP A 144 -47.07 14.40 24.21
N LYS A 145 -46.43 14.01 25.33
CA LYS A 145 -44.97 13.98 25.42
C LYS A 145 -44.30 12.91 24.54
N LEU A 146 -44.95 11.74 24.48
CA LEU A 146 -44.45 10.64 23.63
C LEU A 146 -44.51 11.01 22.14
N LEU A 147 -45.60 11.64 21.69
CA LEU A 147 -45.76 12.10 20.31
C LEU A 147 -44.72 13.19 19.95
N ASP A 148 -44.49 14.20 20.83
CA ASP A 148 -43.47 15.23 20.58
C ASP A 148 -42.08 14.62 20.50
N ARG A 149 -41.75 13.68 21.40
CA ARG A 149 -40.47 12.97 21.40
C ARG A 149 -40.30 12.10 20.16
N GLN A 150 -41.32 11.31 19.80
CA GLN A 150 -41.34 10.48 18.61
C GLN A 150 -41.13 11.30 17.35
N GLY A 151 -41.83 12.42 17.19
CA GLY A 151 -41.69 13.30 16.04
C GLY A 151 -40.26 13.84 15.88
N LYS A 152 -39.62 14.23 16.99
CA LYS A 152 -38.21 14.70 16.97
C LYS A 152 -37.22 13.62 16.57
N VAL A 153 -37.37 12.41 17.13
CA VAL A 153 -36.53 11.25 16.81
C VAL A 153 -36.77 10.83 15.37
N GLN A 154 -38.02 10.78 14.91
CA GLN A 154 -38.36 10.42 13.54
C GLN A 154 -37.76 11.40 12.52
N GLU A 155 -37.91 12.73 12.74
CA GLU A 155 -37.31 13.73 11.87
C GLU A 155 -35.79 13.55 11.76
N ARG A 156 -35.12 13.19 12.86
CA ARG A 156 -33.68 12.95 12.85
C ARG A 156 -33.30 11.66 12.11
N LEU A 157 -34.08 10.58 12.32
CA LEU A 157 -33.91 9.32 11.58
C LEU A 157 -34.13 9.48 10.08
N ASP A 158 -35.11 10.29 9.67
CA ASP A 158 -35.39 10.63 8.26
C ASP A 158 -34.21 11.41 7.64
N GLN A 159 -33.64 12.39 8.35
CA GLN A 159 -32.47 13.14 7.91
C GLN A 159 -31.23 12.27 7.69
N LEU A 160 -31.07 11.21 8.50
CA LEU A 160 -29.93 10.27 8.46
C LEU A 160 -30.18 9.05 7.55
N ASP A 161 -31.34 8.97 6.88
CA ASP A 161 -31.79 7.78 6.12
C ASP A 161 -31.62 6.48 6.93
N ALA A 162 -31.99 6.55 8.22
CA ALA A 162 -31.71 5.50 9.18
C ALA A 162 -32.57 4.23 8.99
N TRP A 163 -33.71 4.33 8.30
CA TRP A 163 -34.62 3.22 8.04
C TRP A 163 -34.02 2.11 7.17
N ASN A 164 -33.01 2.45 6.37
CA ASN A 164 -32.28 1.53 5.50
C ASN A 164 -30.94 1.08 6.11
N LEU A 165 -30.74 1.30 7.42
CA LEU A 165 -29.45 1.05 8.07
C LEU A 165 -28.98 -0.40 7.90
N ASP A 166 -29.84 -1.39 8.17
CA ASP A 166 -29.49 -2.79 8.04
C ASP A 166 -29.01 -3.15 6.63
N THR A 167 -29.71 -2.66 5.60
CA THR A 167 -29.32 -2.87 4.20
C THR A 167 -27.97 -2.21 3.88
N ARG A 168 -27.70 -1.00 4.44
CA ARG A 168 -26.41 -0.31 4.28
C ARG A 168 -25.27 -1.08 4.95
N LEU A 169 -25.50 -1.59 6.16
CA LEU A 169 -24.54 -2.42 6.90
C LEU A 169 -24.21 -3.70 6.12
N GLU A 170 -25.25 -4.44 5.71
CA GLU A 170 -25.09 -5.68 4.94
C GLU A 170 -24.34 -5.44 3.62
N ARG A 171 -24.72 -4.40 2.88
CA ARG A 171 -24.06 -4.06 1.61
C ARG A 171 -22.56 -3.73 1.80
N ALA A 172 -22.20 -2.95 2.82
CA ALA A 172 -20.81 -2.63 3.13
C ALA A 172 -20.03 -3.86 3.59
N MET A 173 -20.63 -4.69 4.42
CA MET A 173 -20.05 -5.94 4.91
C MET A 173 -19.84 -6.96 3.80
N ASP A 174 -20.78 -7.10 2.87
CA ASP A 174 -20.67 -8.00 1.72
C ASP A 174 -19.61 -7.50 0.72
N ALA A 175 -19.57 -6.20 0.42
CA ALA A 175 -18.61 -5.60 -0.49
C ALA A 175 -17.16 -5.75 0.01
N LEU A 176 -16.91 -5.59 1.31
CA LEU A 176 -15.62 -5.81 1.94
C LEU A 176 -15.38 -7.27 2.34
N ARG A 177 -16.33 -8.16 2.05
CA ARG A 177 -16.26 -9.59 2.38
C ARG A 177 -15.85 -9.83 3.83
N THR A 178 -16.48 -9.10 4.75
CA THR A 178 -16.29 -9.34 6.18
C THR A 178 -16.74 -10.76 6.55
N PRO A 179 -16.25 -11.36 7.65
CA PRO A 179 -16.75 -12.62 8.14
C PRO A 179 -18.26 -12.58 8.46
N ALA A 180 -18.84 -13.74 8.80
CA ALA A 180 -20.24 -13.82 9.20
C ALA A 180 -20.54 -12.85 10.34
N GLN A 181 -21.72 -12.26 10.35
CA GLN A 181 -22.13 -11.22 11.32
C GLN A 181 -22.01 -11.68 12.77
N GLU A 182 -22.25 -12.96 13.00
CA GLU A 182 -22.21 -13.61 14.31
C GLU A 182 -20.81 -14.08 14.73
N ALA A 183 -19.83 -13.99 13.84
CA ALA A 183 -18.46 -14.42 14.14
C ALA A 183 -17.82 -13.53 15.22
N ILE A 184 -17.14 -14.16 16.18
CA ILE A 184 -16.49 -13.47 17.30
C ILE A 184 -15.14 -12.92 16.83
N ILE A 185 -14.87 -11.65 17.09
CA ILE A 185 -13.63 -10.94 16.68
C ILE A 185 -12.38 -11.68 17.15
N GLY A 186 -12.38 -12.26 18.35
CA GLY A 186 -11.25 -12.98 18.91
C GLY A 186 -10.76 -14.16 18.06
N THR A 187 -11.64 -14.78 17.27
CA THR A 187 -11.34 -15.95 16.43
C THR A 187 -10.86 -15.58 15.02
N LEU A 188 -10.93 -14.30 14.66
CA LEU A 188 -10.62 -13.83 13.31
C LEU A 188 -9.11 -13.65 13.08
N SER A 189 -8.70 -13.89 11.85
CA SER A 189 -7.35 -13.54 11.37
C SER A 189 -7.13 -12.03 11.35
N GLY A 190 -5.86 -11.59 11.29
CA GLY A 190 -5.50 -10.16 11.21
C GLY A 190 -6.15 -9.45 10.01
N GLY A 191 -6.16 -10.09 8.84
CA GLY A 191 -6.78 -9.54 7.64
C GLY A 191 -8.30 -9.41 7.75
N GLU A 192 -8.97 -10.37 8.40
CA GLU A 192 -10.42 -10.30 8.67
C GLU A 192 -10.76 -9.17 9.64
N LYS A 193 -10.02 -9.05 10.75
CA LYS A 193 -10.16 -7.92 11.70
C LYS A 193 -10.02 -6.58 11.01
N ARG A 194 -9.07 -6.48 10.09
CA ARG A 194 -8.81 -5.26 9.33
C ARG A 194 -9.98 -4.90 8.42
N ARG A 195 -10.58 -5.88 7.72
CA ARG A 195 -11.79 -5.65 6.90
C ARG A 195 -12.98 -5.18 7.73
N VAL A 196 -13.16 -5.75 8.93
CA VAL A 196 -14.22 -5.32 9.87
C VAL A 196 -13.97 -3.88 10.34
N ALA A 197 -12.72 -3.54 10.70
CA ALA A 197 -12.35 -2.18 11.11
C ALA A 197 -12.53 -1.15 9.98
N LEU A 198 -12.16 -1.52 8.74
CA LEU A 198 -12.39 -0.67 7.56
C LEU A 198 -13.89 -0.47 7.33
N CYS A 199 -14.70 -1.52 7.41
CA CYS A 199 -16.16 -1.43 7.27
C CYS A 199 -16.76 -0.47 8.29
N ARG A 200 -16.42 -0.63 9.58
CA ARG A 200 -16.83 0.29 10.66
C ARG A 200 -16.46 1.74 10.36
N LEU A 201 -15.22 1.96 9.94
CA LEU A 201 -14.70 3.31 9.70
C LEU A 201 -15.37 4.00 8.49
N LEU A 202 -15.64 3.27 7.41
CA LEU A 202 -16.34 3.81 6.24
C LEU A 202 -17.78 4.18 6.56
N LEU A 203 -18.46 3.40 7.39
CA LEU A 203 -19.83 3.66 7.84
C LEU A 203 -19.91 4.84 8.82
N GLN A 204 -18.83 5.14 9.54
CA GLN A 204 -18.74 6.29 10.44
C GLN A 204 -18.70 7.64 9.67
N GLU A 205 -18.28 7.63 8.42
CA GLU A 205 -18.19 8.78 7.51
C GLU A 205 -17.50 10.02 8.13
N PRO A 206 -16.28 9.91 8.71
CA PRO A 206 -15.59 11.07 9.29
C PRO A 206 -15.20 12.11 8.23
N ASP A 207 -15.09 13.39 8.62
CA ASP A 207 -14.68 14.47 7.71
C ASP A 207 -13.26 14.30 7.15
N VAL A 208 -12.36 13.71 7.92
CA VAL A 208 -11.01 13.32 7.52
C VAL A 208 -10.85 11.82 7.71
N LEU A 209 -10.67 11.10 6.61
CA LEU A 209 -10.46 9.66 6.58
C LEU A 209 -8.99 9.36 6.32
N LEU A 210 -8.33 8.75 7.29
CA LEU A 210 -6.92 8.36 7.23
C LEU A 210 -6.82 6.84 7.07
N LEU A 211 -6.23 6.37 5.97
CA LEU A 211 -6.14 4.97 5.62
C LEU A 211 -4.67 4.55 5.46
N ASP A 212 -4.22 3.62 6.29
CA ASP A 212 -2.86 3.04 6.20
C ASP A 212 -2.93 1.67 5.52
N GLU A 213 -2.50 1.56 4.27
CA GLU A 213 -2.54 0.39 3.39
C GLU A 213 -3.95 -0.26 3.28
N PRO A 214 -5.01 0.48 2.91
CA PRO A 214 -6.39 -0.03 2.95
C PRO A 214 -6.66 -1.17 1.96
N THR A 215 -5.87 -1.30 0.92
CA THR A 215 -6.01 -2.33 -0.12
C THR A 215 -5.40 -3.68 0.26
N ASN A 216 -4.51 -3.72 1.28
CA ASN A 216 -3.90 -4.97 1.74
C ASN A 216 -4.95 -5.94 2.29
N HIS A 217 -4.87 -7.19 1.90
CA HIS A 217 -5.80 -8.28 2.24
C HIS A 217 -7.22 -8.14 1.66
N LEU A 218 -7.46 -7.16 0.77
CA LEU A 218 -8.66 -7.09 -0.04
C LEU A 218 -8.43 -7.81 -1.38
N ASP A 219 -9.46 -8.44 -1.89
CA ASP A 219 -9.42 -8.93 -3.27
C ASP A 219 -9.78 -7.81 -4.26
N ALA A 220 -9.51 -8.04 -5.55
CA ALA A 220 -9.65 -7.03 -6.59
C ALA A 220 -11.07 -6.41 -6.66
N GLU A 221 -12.12 -7.20 -6.40
CA GLU A 221 -13.51 -6.70 -6.43
C GLU A 221 -13.80 -5.80 -5.21
N SER A 222 -13.32 -6.17 -4.02
CA SER A 222 -13.44 -5.32 -2.82
C SER A 222 -12.64 -4.03 -2.96
N VAL A 223 -11.46 -4.08 -3.60
CA VAL A 223 -10.67 -2.87 -3.91
C VAL A 223 -11.42 -1.96 -4.87
N LEU A 224 -12.00 -2.51 -5.94
CA LEU A 224 -12.80 -1.73 -6.90
C LEU A 224 -13.99 -1.03 -6.22
N TRP A 225 -14.71 -1.75 -5.36
CA TRP A 225 -15.80 -1.15 -4.58
C TRP A 225 -15.30 -0.02 -3.67
N LEU A 226 -14.16 -0.23 -2.99
CA LEU A 226 -13.56 0.78 -2.13
C LEU A 226 -13.16 2.03 -2.92
N GLU A 227 -12.58 1.87 -4.11
CA GLU A 227 -12.25 2.97 -5.02
C GLU A 227 -13.50 3.80 -5.37
N GLN A 228 -14.58 3.14 -5.80
CA GLN A 228 -15.84 3.81 -6.14
C GLN A 228 -16.46 4.52 -4.93
N HIS A 229 -16.42 3.90 -3.76
CA HIS A 229 -16.91 4.50 -2.52
C HIS A 229 -16.11 5.75 -2.15
N LEU A 230 -14.77 5.70 -2.22
CA LEU A 230 -13.89 6.83 -1.88
C LEU A 230 -13.92 7.95 -2.92
N GLN A 231 -14.19 7.67 -4.19
CA GLN A 231 -14.43 8.70 -5.20
C GLN A 231 -15.66 9.56 -4.88
N GLN A 232 -16.72 8.93 -4.36
CA GLN A 232 -17.98 9.59 -3.98
C GLN A 232 -17.95 10.18 -2.56
N TYR A 233 -16.94 9.84 -1.78
CA TYR A 233 -16.79 10.29 -0.39
C TYR A 233 -16.65 11.81 -0.32
N LYS A 234 -17.49 12.48 0.49
CA LYS A 234 -17.52 13.95 0.59
C LYS A 234 -16.32 14.53 1.34
N GLY A 235 -15.85 13.83 2.38
CA GLY A 235 -14.74 14.25 3.24
C GLY A 235 -13.37 14.13 2.56
N THR A 236 -12.36 14.58 3.29
CA THR A 236 -10.94 14.47 2.88
C THR A 236 -10.45 13.05 3.11
N VAL A 237 -9.81 12.45 2.11
CA VAL A 237 -9.20 11.12 2.22
C VAL A 237 -7.69 11.25 2.10
N ILE A 238 -6.96 10.66 3.04
CA ILE A 238 -5.51 10.54 2.99
C ILE A 238 -5.18 9.06 3.10
N ALA A 239 -4.73 8.46 2.01
CA ALA A 239 -4.44 7.04 1.92
C ALA A 239 -2.95 6.79 1.67
N VAL A 240 -2.32 6.02 2.54
CA VAL A 240 -1.01 5.41 2.28
C VAL A 240 -1.27 4.08 1.61
N THR A 241 -0.78 3.88 0.39
CA THR A 241 -0.88 2.59 -0.30
C THR A 241 0.18 2.47 -1.38
N HIS A 242 0.51 1.25 -1.71
CA HIS A 242 1.38 0.89 -2.83
C HIS A 242 0.59 0.44 -4.07
N ASP A 243 -0.74 0.35 -3.97
CA ASP A 243 -1.64 0.05 -5.10
C ASP A 243 -1.75 1.25 -6.04
N ARG A 244 -1.14 1.11 -7.21
CA ARG A 244 -1.02 2.19 -8.21
C ARG A 244 -2.35 2.48 -8.90
N TYR A 245 -3.18 1.46 -9.18
CA TYR A 245 -4.51 1.67 -9.73
C TYR A 245 -5.43 2.40 -8.76
N PHE A 246 -5.37 2.02 -7.49
CA PHE A 246 -6.10 2.74 -6.45
C PHE A 246 -5.71 4.23 -6.41
N LEU A 247 -4.40 4.52 -6.46
CA LEU A 247 -3.92 5.90 -6.49
C LEU A 247 -4.29 6.64 -7.78
N ASP A 248 -4.32 5.96 -8.92
CA ASP A 248 -4.75 6.56 -10.19
C ASP A 248 -6.25 6.87 -10.21
N ASN A 249 -7.07 6.00 -9.63
CA ASN A 249 -8.51 6.13 -9.64
C ASN A 249 -9.04 7.06 -8.55
N VAL A 250 -8.42 7.09 -7.37
CA VAL A 250 -8.95 7.81 -6.20
C VAL A 250 -8.23 9.14 -5.97
N ALA A 251 -6.91 9.20 -6.14
CA ALA A 251 -6.14 10.37 -5.74
C ALA A 251 -6.22 11.53 -6.75
N GLY A 252 -6.53 12.71 -6.26
CA GLY A 252 -6.38 13.98 -6.99
C GLY A 252 -5.09 14.74 -6.63
N TRP A 253 -4.40 14.28 -5.59
CA TRP A 253 -3.10 14.77 -5.13
C TRP A 253 -2.24 13.60 -4.66
N ILE A 254 -0.95 13.69 -4.93
CA ILE A 254 0.06 12.79 -4.36
C ILE A 254 0.96 13.57 -3.42
N LEU A 255 1.09 13.09 -2.19
CA LEU A 255 2.06 13.56 -1.21
C LEU A 255 3.23 12.58 -1.16
N GLU A 256 4.34 12.96 -1.76
CA GLU A 256 5.56 12.16 -1.73
C GLU A 256 6.39 12.50 -0.47
N LEU A 257 6.71 11.48 0.33
CA LEU A 257 7.67 11.58 1.43
C LEU A 257 9.05 11.15 0.94
N ASP A 258 9.85 12.15 0.54
CA ASP A 258 11.23 11.95 0.09
C ASP A 258 12.22 12.52 1.13
N ARG A 259 13.09 11.65 1.67
CA ARG A 259 14.16 12.01 2.65
C ARG A 259 13.66 12.83 3.84
N GLY A 260 12.43 12.57 4.26
CA GLY A 260 11.76 13.23 5.38
C GLY A 260 11.05 14.54 5.02
N SER A 261 11.11 14.98 3.78
CA SER A 261 10.36 16.14 3.28
C SER A 261 9.05 15.69 2.64
N GLY A 262 7.97 16.45 2.83
CA GLY A 262 6.69 16.22 2.17
C GLY A 262 6.57 17.08 0.92
N ILE A 263 6.45 16.46 -0.25
CA ILE A 263 6.37 17.13 -1.54
C ILE A 263 4.99 16.87 -2.13
N PRO A 264 4.10 17.88 -2.21
CA PRO A 264 2.79 17.72 -2.82
C PRO A 264 2.88 17.82 -4.34
N TRP A 265 2.19 16.91 -5.02
CA TRP A 265 2.06 16.86 -6.47
C TRP A 265 0.56 16.86 -6.83
N LYS A 266 0.18 17.68 -7.78
CA LYS A 266 -1.20 17.73 -8.26
C LYS A 266 -1.41 16.64 -9.31
N GLY A 267 -2.48 15.87 -9.17
CA GLY A 267 -2.85 14.79 -10.06
C GLY A 267 -2.78 13.42 -9.38
N ASN A 268 -2.99 12.38 -10.17
CA ASN A 268 -2.98 10.97 -9.77
C ASN A 268 -1.57 10.36 -9.85
N TYR A 269 -1.46 9.05 -9.69
CA TYR A 269 -0.17 8.34 -9.71
C TYR A 269 0.56 8.46 -11.05
N SER A 270 -0.13 8.30 -12.18
CA SER A 270 0.45 8.43 -13.52
C SER A 270 1.01 9.82 -13.77
N SER A 271 0.27 10.85 -13.40
CA SER A 271 0.69 12.25 -13.48
C SER A 271 1.90 12.56 -12.59
N TRP A 272 1.91 12.00 -11.36
CA TRP A 272 3.07 12.11 -10.45
C TRP A 272 4.32 11.46 -11.05
N LEU A 273 4.16 10.30 -11.68
CA LEU A 273 5.28 9.56 -12.28
C LEU A 273 5.96 10.36 -13.39
N GLU A 274 5.18 10.98 -14.28
CA GLU A 274 5.68 11.86 -15.34
C GLU A 274 6.41 13.07 -14.75
N GLN A 275 5.77 13.78 -13.81
CA GLN A 275 6.35 14.96 -13.16
C GLN A 275 7.62 14.62 -12.38
N LYS A 276 7.66 13.45 -11.70
CA LYS A 276 8.86 12.98 -10.98
C LYS A 276 9.99 12.67 -11.95
N THR A 277 9.71 12.01 -13.07
CA THR A 277 10.70 11.66 -14.10
C THR A 277 11.33 12.93 -14.67
N ASP A 278 10.55 13.93 -15.03
CA ASP A 278 11.01 15.22 -15.51
C ASP A 278 11.86 15.97 -14.47
N ARG A 279 11.46 15.92 -13.21
CA ARG A 279 12.22 16.52 -12.11
C ARG A 279 13.56 15.85 -11.93
N MET A 280 13.59 14.51 -11.89
CA MET A 280 14.84 13.74 -11.75
C MET A 280 15.82 14.03 -12.91
N ALA A 281 15.34 14.08 -14.16
CA ALA A 281 16.14 14.43 -15.31
C ALA A 281 16.75 15.85 -15.19
N LYS A 282 15.99 16.81 -14.70
CA LYS A 282 16.47 18.19 -14.43
C LYS A 282 17.49 18.22 -13.29
N GLU A 283 17.25 17.49 -12.20
CA GLU A 283 18.17 17.39 -11.07
C GLU A 283 19.49 16.73 -11.48
N GLU A 284 19.45 15.64 -12.26
CA GLU A 284 20.65 14.96 -12.76
C GLU A 284 21.48 15.86 -13.70
N ASN A 285 20.81 16.59 -14.59
CA ASN A 285 21.48 17.57 -15.45
C ASN A 285 22.13 18.70 -14.64
N THR A 286 21.47 19.15 -13.57
CA THR A 286 21.97 20.21 -12.69
C THR A 286 23.15 19.72 -11.88
N GLU A 287 23.08 18.51 -11.31
CA GLU A 287 24.17 17.88 -10.56
C GLU A 287 25.37 17.58 -11.45
N SER A 288 25.16 17.09 -12.67
CA SER A 288 26.23 16.87 -13.65
C SER A 288 26.94 18.18 -13.99
N LYS A 289 26.21 19.28 -14.15
CA LYS A 289 26.81 20.63 -14.36
C LYS A 289 27.56 21.09 -13.12
N ARG A 290 27.03 20.89 -11.93
CA ARG A 290 27.67 21.21 -10.66
C ARG A 290 28.97 20.44 -10.49
N MET A 291 28.96 19.12 -10.71
CA MET A 291 30.17 18.28 -10.62
C MET A 291 31.26 18.69 -11.62
N ARG A 292 30.89 19.01 -12.86
CA ARG A 292 31.85 19.55 -13.86
C ARG A 292 32.44 20.89 -13.42
N THR A 293 31.62 21.74 -12.78
CA THR A 293 32.09 23.03 -12.26
C THR A 293 33.01 22.81 -11.06
N LEU A 294 32.63 21.94 -10.12
CA LEU A 294 33.44 21.59 -8.94
C LEU A 294 34.80 21.00 -9.37
N GLN A 295 34.81 20.12 -10.36
CA GLN A 295 36.04 19.53 -10.90
C GLN A 295 36.97 20.57 -11.51
N ARG A 296 36.43 21.50 -12.32
CA ARG A 296 37.19 22.63 -12.87
C ARG A 296 37.76 23.56 -11.79
N GLU A 297 36.96 23.84 -10.75
CA GLU A 297 37.40 24.66 -9.63
C GLU A 297 38.44 23.91 -8.77
N LEU A 298 38.31 22.59 -8.59
CA LEU A 298 39.31 21.75 -7.93
C LEU A 298 40.64 21.73 -8.66
N GLU A 299 40.63 21.56 -9.99
CA GLU A 299 41.82 21.64 -10.81
C GLU A 299 42.49 23.01 -10.67
N TRP A 300 41.70 24.09 -10.68
CA TRP A 300 42.24 25.43 -10.47
C TRP A 300 42.83 25.62 -9.05
N VAL A 301 42.19 25.04 -8.00
CA VAL A 301 42.71 25.07 -6.62
C VAL A 301 44.04 24.32 -6.52
N ARG A 302 44.23 23.23 -7.28
CA ARG A 302 45.48 22.44 -7.33
C ARG A 302 46.63 23.10 -8.12
N MET A 303 46.36 24.11 -8.93
CA MET A 303 47.41 24.84 -9.65
C MET A 303 48.33 25.59 -8.69
N SER A 304 49.60 25.76 -9.10
CA SER A 304 50.64 26.38 -8.26
C SER A 304 50.31 27.82 -7.86
N PRO A 305 50.84 28.30 -6.71
CA PRO A 305 50.57 29.65 -6.21
C PRO A 305 50.89 30.80 -7.18
N LYS A 306 51.88 30.63 -8.09
CA LYS A 306 52.23 31.60 -9.11
C LYS A 306 51.16 31.82 -10.19
N ALA A 307 50.25 30.85 -10.37
CA ALA A 307 49.14 30.97 -11.30
C ALA A 307 47.86 31.56 -10.66
N ARG A 308 47.84 31.77 -9.32
CA ARG A 308 46.73 32.33 -8.54
C ARG A 308 46.97 33.84 -8.33
N GLN A 309 46.66 34.68 -9.28
CA GLN A 309 46.63 36.12 -9.02
C GLN A 309 45.42 36.56 -8.16
N SER A 310 45.50 37.77 -7.57
CA SER A 310 44.73 38.34 -6.45
C SER A 310 43.17 38.22 -6.43
N LYS A 311 42.55 37.62 -7.42
CA LYS A 311 41.10 37.32 -7.48
C LYS A 311 40.72 35.97 -6.84
N GLY A 312 41.63 35.30 -6.13
CA GLY A 312 41.47 33.93 -5.64
C GLY A 312 40.50 33.76 -4.44
N LYS A 313 40.29 34.77 -3.60
CA LYS A 313 39.46 34.63 -2.38
C LYS A 313 37.98 34.37 -2.67
N ALA A 314 37.38 35.09 -3.61
CA ALA A 314 35.98 34.92 -4.01
C ALA A 314 35.73 33.56 -4.67
N ARG A 315 36.73 33.07 -5.45
CA ARG A 315 36.62 31.79 -6.14
C ARG A 315 36.85 30.60 -5.21
N LEU A 316 37.73 30.73 -4.20
CA LEU A 316 37.88 29.77 -3.10
C LEU A 316 36.59 29.68 -2.25
N ALA A 317 36.02 30.82 -1.88
CA ALA A 317 34.74 30.84 -1.15
C ALA A 317 33.60 30.23 -1.96
N ASN A 318 33.61 30.39 -3.28
CA ASN A 318 32.63 29.76 -4.17
C ASN A 318 32.85 28.24 -4.29
N TYR A 319 34.09 27.77 -4.32
CA TYR A 319 34.42 26.35 -4.24
C TYR A 319 33.99 25.75 -2.91
N ASP A 320 34.30 26.38 -1.78
CA ASP A 320 33.92 25.92 -0.44
C ASP A 320 32.40 25.86 -0.31
N LYS A 321 31.68 26.84 -0.86
CA LYS A 321 30.22 26.84 -0.91
C LYS A 321 29.68 25.67 -1.73
N LEU A 322 30.18 25.45 -2.94
CA LEU A 322 29.81 24.34 -3.83
C LEU A 322 30.19 22.96 -3.25
N ALA A 323 31.31 22.90 -2.51
CA ALA A 323 31.76 21.67 -1.87
C ALA A 323 30.99 21.36 -0.58
N SER A 324 30.55 22.40 0.15
CA SER A 324 29.76 22.26 1.40
C SER A 324 28.27 22.03 1.15
N GLU A 325 27.75 22.32 -0.04
CA GLU A 325 26.40 21.89 -0.42
C GLU A 325 26.41 20.36 -0.47
N GLU A 326 25.63 19.73 0.43
CA GLU A 326 25.50 18.26 0.47
C GLU A 326 25.08 17.74 -0.90
N ALA A 327 25.90 16.84 -1.46
CA ALA A 327 25.48 16.07 -2.61
C ALA A 327 24.20 15.34 -2.23
N LYS A 328 23.12 15.57 -2.98
CA LYS A 328 21.90 14.78 -2.79
C LYS A 328 22.26 13.32 -3.06
N ASP A 329 22.13 12.47 -2.06
CA ASP A 329 22.33 11.04 -2.24
C ASP A 329 21.49 10.58 -3.43
N LYS A 330 22.13 9.99 -4.45
CA LYS A 330 21.39 9.39 -5.56
C LYS A 330 20.49 8.31 -5.00
N GLU A 331 19.20 8.36 -5.35
CA GLU A 331 18.35 7.18 -5.17
C GLU A 331 19.05 6.02 -5.89
N GLN A 332 19.50 5.04 -5.12
CA GLN A 332 20.08 3.83 -5.73
C GLN A 332 18.94 3.11 -6.43
N LYS A 333 18.99 3.02 -7.75
CA LYS A 333 18.06 2.15 -8.48
C LYS A 333 18.26 0.75 -7.96
N LEU A 334 17.19 0.18 -7.41
CA LEU A 334 17.16 -1.22 -7.03
C LEU A 334 17.11 -2.03 -8.33
N GLU A 335 18.11 -2.86 -8.58
CA GLU A 335 18.16 -3.77 -9.73
C GLU A 335 18.14 -5.19 -9.20
N LEU A 336 16.99 -5.85 -9.23
CA LEU A 336 16.88 -7.26 -8.92
C LEU A 336 17.35 -8.08 -10.13
N PHE A 337 18.02 -9.18 -9.83
CA PHE A 337 18.47 -10.14 -10.83
C PHE A 337 17.97 -11.54 -10.49
N ILE A 338 17.23 -12.14 -11.39
CA ILE A 338 16.77 -13.53 -11.29
C ILE A 338 17.73 -14.39 -12.12
N PRO A 339 18.49 -15.30 -11.52
CA PRO A 339 19.37 -16.19 -12.26
C PRO A 339 18.56 -17.12 -13.16
N ASP A 340 19.03 -17.32 -14.38
CA ASP A 340 18.43 -18.31 -15.28
C ASP A 340 18.58 -19.71 -14.70
N GLY A 341 17.49 -20.48 -14.72
CA GLY A 341 17.49 -21.91 -14.43
C GLY A 341 17.88 -22.76 -15.62
N PRO A 342 17.84 -24.09 -15.49
CA PRO A 342 18.01 -25.02 -16.61
C PRO A 342 16.97 -24.73 -17.70
N ARG A 343 17.30 -25.07 -18.94
CA ARG A 343 16.38 -24.89 -20.06
C ARG A 343 15.08 -25.70 -19.85
N LEU A 344 13.95 -25.04 -19.97
CA LEU A 344 12.63 -25.69 -19.93
C LEU A 344 12.42 -26.59 -21.13
N GLY A 345 11.80 -27.72 -20.89
CA GLY A 345 11.25 -28.60 -21.94
C GLY A 345 9.98 -28.03 -22.58
N ALA A 346 9.44 -28.68 -23.58
CA ALA A 346 8.20 -28.25 -24.24
C ALA A 346 6.98 -28.25 -23.30
N GLN A 347 6.92 -29.22 -22.39
CA GLN A 347 5.87 -29.33 -21.36
C GLN A 347 6.34 -28.65 -20.08
N VAL A 348 5.56 -27.71 -19.59
CA VAL A 348 5.84 -27.00 -18.31
C VAL A 348 4.83 -27.45 -17.25
N ILE A 349 3.56 -27.08 -17.39
CA ILE A 349 2.44 -27.57 -16.57
C ILE A 349 1.28 -27.86 -17.50
N GLU A 350 0.66 -29.02 -17.34
CA GLU A 350 -0.59 -29.39 -18.00
C GLU A 350 -1.60 -29.84 -16.95
N ALA A 351 -2.79 -29.33 -17.07
CA ALA A 351 -3.90 -29.61 -16.18
C ALA A 351 -5.16 -29.89 -17.00
N GLU A 352 -5.78 -31.04 -16.79
CA GLU A 352 -7.00 -31.42 -17.48
C GLU A 352 -8.07 -31.90 -16.50
N GLY A 353 -9.24 -31.24 -16.54
CA GLY A 353 -10.41 -31.61 -15.78
C GLY A 353 -10.20 -31.65 -14.25
N LEU A 354 -9.32 -30.80 -13.71
CA LEU A 354 -8.99 -30.83 -12.29
C LEU A 354 -10.21 -30.50 -11.43
N ARG A 355 -10.34 -31.26 -10.35
CA ARG A 355 -11.32 -31.02 -9.29
C ARG A 355 -10.64 -31.06 -7.94
N LYS A 356 -11.04 -30.11 -7.05
CA LYS A 356 -10.61 -30.08 -5.66
C LYS A 356 -11.68 -29.58 -4.74
N ALA A 357 -11.90 -30.32 -3.63
CA ALA A 357 -12.82 -29.96 -2.56
C ALA A 357 -12.19 -30.18 -1.18
N PHE A 358 -12.68 -29.48 -0.17
CA PHE A 358 -12.38 -29.71 1.23
C PHE A 358 -13.69 -29.83 2.03
N GLY A 359 -13.97 -31.03 2.51
CA GLY A 359 -15.27 -31.35 3.09
C GLY A 359 -16.40 -31.04 2.10
N ASP A 360 -17.39 -30.29 2.50
CA ASP A 360 -18.53 -29.91 1.64
C ASP A 360 -18.25 -28.73 0.70
N LYS A 361 -17.05 -28.12 0.79
CA LYS A 361 -16.68 -26.94 0.01
C LYS A 361 -15.94 -27.35 -1.26
N LEU A 362 -16.60 -27.24 -2.42
CA LEU A 362 -15.98 -27.39 -3.71
C LEU A 362 -15.21 -26.11 -4.08
N LEU A 363 -13.90 -26.19 -4.27
CA LEU A 363 -13.08 -25.04 -4.65
C LEU A 363 -13.15 -24.79 -6.16
N PHE A 364 -12.89 -25.82 -6.97
CA PHE A 364 -13.01 -25.78 -8.41
C PHE A 364 -13.28 -27.18 -8.98
N GLU A 365 -13.94 -27.20 -10.12
CA GLU A 365 -14.20 -28.42 -10.89
C GLU A 365 -13.97 -28.15 -12.39
N ASN A 366 -13.55 -29.16 -13.10
CA ASN A 366 -13.30 -29.14 -14.54
C ASN A 366 -12.29 -28.06 -14.99
N LEU A 367 -11.29 -27.78 -14.13
CA LEU A 367 -10.24 -26.79 -14.43
C LEU A 367 -9.23 -27.41 -15.40
N SER A 368 -9.06 -26.80 -16.57
CA SER A 368 -8.07 -27.20 -17.57
C SER A 368 -7.27 -25.98 -18.04
N PHE A 369 -5.95 -26.10 -18.03
CA PHE A 369 -5.03 -25.09 -18.56
C PHE A 369 -3.67 -25.68 -18.89
N SER A 370 -2.91 -25.00 -19.76
CA SER A 370 -1.53 -25.34 -20.09
C SER A 370 -0.65 -24.11 -19.96
N LEU A 371 0.45 -24.22 -19.19
CA LEU A 371 1.42 -23.14 -19.05
C LEU A 371 2.43 -23.19 -20.19
N PRO A 372 2.46 -22.20 -21.11
CA PRO A 372 3.41 -22.14 -22.19
C PRO A 372 4.82 -21.78 -21.71
N GLN A 373 5.84 -22.15 -22.48
CA GLN A 373 7.22 -21.73 -22.25
C GLN A 373 7.35 -20.20 -22.27
N GLY A 374 8.04 -19.64 -21.27
CA GLY A 374 8.19 -18.18 -21.11
C GLY A 374 6.88 -17.49 -20.72
N GLY A 375 5.82 -18.24 -20.42
CA GLY A 375 4.54 -17.68 -19.98
C GLY A 375 4.61 -17.17 -18.55
N ILE A 376 3.96 -16.01 -18.32
CA ILE A 376 3.70 -15.47 -16.99
C ILE A 376 2.20 -15.54 -16.76
N VAL A 377 1.77 -16.35 -15.81
CA VAL A 377 0.35 -16.55 -15.47
C VAL A 377 0.00 -15.78 -14.22
N GLY A 378 -0.92 -14.84 -14.34
CA GLY A 378 -1.54 -14.16 -13.20
C GLY A 378 -2.73 -14.98 -12.67
N ILE A 379 -2.73 -15.32 -11.38
CA ILE A 379 -3.86 -15.97 -10.71
C ILE A 379 -4.60 -14.92 -9.90
N ILE A 380 -5.86 -14.73 -10.23
CA ILE A 380 -6.75 -13.77 -9.56
C ILE A 380 -7.99 -14.44 -9.01
N GLY A 381 -8.65 -13.77 -8.07
CA GLY A 381 -9.91 -14.23 -7.50
C GLY A 381 -10.00 -14.01 -6.00
N PRO A 382 -11.16 -14.32 -5.42
CA PRO A 382 -11.45 -14.06 -4.01
C PRO A 382 -10.52 -14.82 -3.06
N ASN A 383 -10.41 -14.30 -1.84
CA ASN A 383 -9.69 -15.00 -0.78
C ASN A 383 -10.41 -16.31 -0.42
N GLY A 384 -9.63 -17.40 -0.29
CA GLY A 384 -10.14 -18.73 -0.01
C GLY A 384 -10.76 -19.45 -1.22
N ALA A 385 -10.62 -18.92 -2.45
CA ALA A 385 -11.13 -19.57 -3.67
C ALA A 385 -10.33 -20.81 -4.10
N GLY A 386 -9.14 -21.03 -3.53
CA GLY A 386 -8.30 -22.16 -3.86
C GLY A 386 -6.99 -21.82 -4.59
N LYS A 387 -6.63 -20.54 -4.68
CA LYS A 387 -5.40 -20.07 -5.34
C LYS A 387 -4.14 -20.75 -4.76
N THR A 388 -3.91 -20.62 -3.47
CA THR A 388 -2.78 -21.29 -2.77
C THR A 388 -2.89 -22.82 -2.80
N THR A 389 -4.13 -23.37 -2.87
CA THR A 389 -4.34 -24.81 -3.06
C THR A 389 -3.76 -25.29 -4.39
N LEU A 390 -3.93 -24.53 -5.47
CA LEU A 390 -3.33 -24.81 -6.76
C LEU A 390 -1.78 -24.79 -6.68
N PHE A 391 -1.17 -23.84 -5.96
CA PHE A 391 0.28 -23.80 -5.75
C PHE A 391 0.79 -25.04 -5.01
N ARG A 392 0.05 -25.54 -4.00
CA ARG A 392 0.38 -26.79 -3.31
C ARG A 392 0.28 -28.01 -4.22
N MET A 393 -0.57 -27.96 -5.24
CA MET A 393 -0.63 -29.02 -6.26
C MET A 393 0.57 -28.94 -7.21
N ILE A 394 0.97 -27.74 -7.65
CA ILE A 394 2.17 -27.56 -8.49
C ILE A 394 3.43 -28.02 -7.77
N THR A 395 3.51 -27.84 -6.44
CA THR A 395 4.65 -28.28 -5.61
C THR A 395 4.53 -29.72 -5.10
N ASP A 396 3.58 -30.50 -5.60
CA ASP A 396 3.31 -31.90 -5.22
C ASP A 396 3.01 -32.13 -3.73
N GLN A 397 2.61 -31.06 -3.02
CA GLN A 397 2.20 -31.14 -1.60
C GLN A 397 0.75 -31.62 -1.45
N LEU A 398 -0.04 -31.52 -2.52
CA LEU A 398 -1.45 -31.86 -2.51
C LEU A 398 -1.84 -32.47 -3.88
N GLN A 399 -2.60 -33.57 -3.84
CA GLN A 399 -3.11 -34.19 -5.06
C GLN A 399 -4.54 -33.70 -5.40
N PRO A 400 -4.92 -33.61 -6.69
CA PRO A 400 -6.29 -33.35 -7.10
C PRO A 400 -7.22 -34.52 -6.70
N ASP A 401 -8.51 -34.22 -6.52
CA ASP A 401 -9.51 -35.25 -6.23
C ASP A 401 -9.98 -35.96 -7.51
N ALA A 402 -9.88 -35.28 -8.66
CA ALA A 402 -10.11 -35.81 -10.00
C ALA A 402 -9.37 -34.98 -11.05
N GLY A 403 -9.23 -35.54 -12.26
CA GLY A 403 -8.46 -34.96 -13.37
C GLY A 403 -6.99 -35.35 -13.37
N THR A 404 -6.23 -34.87 -14.35
CA THR A 404 -4.79 -35.08 -14.46
C THR A 404 -4.03 -33.80 -14.29
N PHE A 405 -2.92 -33.85 -13.55
CA PHE A 405 -2.03 -32.73 -13.33
C PHE A 405 -0.58 -33.18 -13.52
N GLU A 406 0.07 -32.63 -14.53
CA GLU A 406 1.42 -33.01 -14.90
C GLU A 406 2.36 -31.79 -14.88
N VAL A 407 3.48 -31.93 -14.19
CA VAL A 407 4.60 -30.99 -14.20
C VAL A 407 5.74 -31.60 -15.02
N GLY A 408 6.23 -30.84 -15.98
CA GLY A 408 7.27 -31.31 -16.89
C GLY A 408 8.56 -31.73 -16.14
N PRO A 409 9.25 -32.81 -16.62
CA PRO A 409 10.40 -33.39 -15.93
C PRO A 409 11.62 -32.44 -15.83
N THR A 410 11.65 -31.38 -16.62
CA THR A 410 12.74 -30.37 -16.62
C THR A 410 12.42 -29.17 -15.75
N VAL A 411 11.24 -29.15 -15.12
CA VAL A 411 10.80 -28.03 -14.30
C VAL A 411 11.47 -28.08 -12.94
N LEU A 412 12.16 -27.00 -12.60
CA LEU A 412 12.68 -26.73 -11.26
C LEU A 412 11.90 -25.56 -10.68
N THR A 413 11.11 -25.83 -9.66
CA THR A 413 10.21 -24.86 -9.04
C THR A 413 10.88 -24.16 -7.87
N ALA A 414 10.74 -22.83 -7.79
CA ALA A 414 11.00 -22.07 -6.57
C ALA A 414 9.70 -21.40 -6.13
N TYR A 415 9.35 -21.56 -4.86
CA TYR A 415 8.10 -21.07 -4.28
C TYR A 415 8.37 -20.00 -3.22
N ILE A 416 7.73 -18.86 -3.36
CA ILE A 416 7.70 -17.77 -2.39
C ILE A 416 6.32 -17.77 -1.73
N ASP A 417 6.29 -18.18 -0.46
CA ASP A 417 5.08 -18.22 0.38
C ASP A 417 4.90 -16.89 1.12
N GLN A 418 3.65 -16.54 1.44
CA GLN A 418 3.31 -15.41 2.30
C GLN A 418 3.80 -15.57 3.74
N GLN A 419 3.99 -16.81 4.23
CA GLN A 419 4.39 -17.08 5.60
C GLN A 419 5.92 -17.01 5.75
N HIS A 420 6.41 -16.08 6.55
CA HIS A 420 7.85 -15.90 6.83
C HIS A 420 8.37 -16.83 7.95
N ASP A 421 7.65 -17.90 8.29
CA ASP A 421 7.95 -18.80 9.41
C ASP A 421 9.27 -19.55 9.24
N THR A 422 9.85 -19.55 8.05
CA THR A 422 11.12 -20.24 7.75
C THR A 422 12.38 -19.43 8.07
N LEU A 423 12.23 -18.15 8.44
CA LEU A 423 13.37 -17.27 8.68
C LEU A 423 13.88 -17.39 10.13
N ASP A 424 15.15 -17.80 10.30
CA ASP A 424 15.81 -17.82 11.61
C ASP A 424 16.13 -16.39 12.08
N GLY A 425 15.33 -15.90 13.03
CA GLY A 425 15.47 -14.55 13.59
C GLY A 425 16.82 -14.26 14.27
N SER A 426 17.59 -15.28 14.64
CA SER A 426 18.88 -15.14 15.32
C SER A 426 20.03 -14.80 14.36
N LYS A 427 19.91 -15.15 13.08
CA LYS A 427 20.92 -14.94 12.05
C LYS A 427 20.91 -13.51 11.50
N SER A 428 22.06 -13.09 10.94
CA SER A 428 22.12 -11.84 10.17
C SER A 428 21.42 -11.97 8.81
N VAL A 429 21.07 -10.85 8.18
CA VAL A 429 20.57 -10.83 6.81
C VAL A 429 21.56 -11.52 5.87
N PHE A 430 22.85 -11.18 6.00
CA PHE A 430 23.91 -11.78 5.20
C PHE A 430 23.96 -13.29 5.36
N ASP A 431 24.04 -13.80 6.60
CA ASP A 431 24.11 -15.24 6.86
C ASP A 431 22.87 -15.98 6.37
N THR A 432 21.71 -15.37 6.53
CA THR A 432 20.43 -15.96 6.10
C THR A 432 20.37 -16.13 4.59
N ILE A 433 20.76 -15.09 3.82
CA ILE A 433 20.71 -15.15 2.36
C ILE A 433 21.84 -15.99 1.80
N THR A 434 23.07 -15.87 2.34
CA THR A 434 24.28 -16.40 1.70
C THR A 434 24.81 -17.69 2.35
N GLY A 435 24.31 -18.03 3.55
CA GLY A 435 24.89 -19.11 4.37
C GLY A 435 26.24 -18.75 4.94
N GLY A 436 26.58 -17.46 5.06
CA GLY A 436 27.86 -16.97 5.61
C GLY A 436 29.04 -17.02 4.64
N THR A 437 28.80 -17.32 3.34
CA THR A 437 29.87 -17.40 2.33
C THR A 437 30.07 -16.07 1.61
N GLU A 438 31.32 -15.62 1.44
CA GLU A 438 31.67 -14.37 0.73
C GLU A 438 31.48 -14.49 -0.79
N THR A 439 31.43 -15.71 -1.33
CA THR A 439 31.19 -15.99 -2.72
C THR A 439 30.15 -17.10 -2.86
N MET A 440 29.11 -16.87 -3.64
CA MET A 440 28.07 -17.86 -3.93
C MET A 440 28.04 -18.19 -5.42
N MET A 441 27.54 -19.37 -5.76
CA MET A 441 27.32 -19.77 -7.15
C MET A 441 25.89 -19.40 -7.58
N LEU A 442 25.75 -18.57 -8.61
CA LEU A 442 24.47 -18.23 -9.23
C LEU A 442 24.51 -18.65 -10.71
N ALA A 443 23.61 -19.51 -11.12
CA ALA A 443 23.57 -20.06 -12.48
C ALA A 443 24.96 -20.55 -12.98
N GLY A 444 25.71 -21.23 -12.11
CA GLY A 444 27.05 -21.76 -12.41
C GLY A 444 28.17 -20.72 -12.45
N ARG A 445 27.92 -19.45 -12.10
CA ARG A 445 28.91 -18.38 -12.03
C ARG A 445 29.18 -17.95 -10.58
N PRO A 446 30.45 -17.74 -10.19
CA PRO A 446 30.77 -17.20 -8.89
C PRO A 446 30.40 -15.72 -8.80
N VAL A 447 29.59 -15.35 -7.81
CA VAL A 447 29.13 -13.97 -7.54
C VAL A 447 29.51 -13.57 -6.13
N ASN A 448 29.94 -12.33 -5.94
CA ASN A 448 30.19 -11.79 -4.60
C ASN A 448 28.87 -11.70 -3.82
N SER A 449 28.82 -12.36 -2.66
CA SER A 449 27.63 -12.48 -1.84
C SER A 449 27.14 -11.13 -1.30
N ARG A 450 28.03 -10.25 -0.89
CA ARG A 450 27.66 -8.92 -0.38
C ARG A 450 27.07 -8.04 -1.49
N ALA A 451 27.60 -8.14 -2.71
CA ALA A 451 27.06 -7.45 -3.88
C ALA A 451 25.66 -7.99 -4.26
N TYR A 452 25.42 -9.30 -4.12
CA TYR A 452 24.09 -9.88 -4.32
C TYR A 452 23.09 -9.37 -3.27
N VAL A 453 23.44 -9.41 -1.98
CA VAL A 453 22.58 -8.94 -0.88
C VAL A 453 22.27 -7.44 -1.02
N SER A 454 23.24 -6.62 -1.48
CA SER A 454 23.01 -5.19 -1.69
C SER A 454 22.00 -4.88 -2.80
N LYS A 455 21.82 -5.79 -3.77
CA LYS A 455 20.79 -5.67 -4.81
C LYS A 455 19.35 -5.72 -4.25
N PHE A 456 19.17 -6.27 -3.06
CA PHE A 456 17.88 -6.29 -2.34
C PHE A 456 17.73 -5.13 -1.35
N ASN A 457 18.50 -4.05 -1.56
CA ASN A 457 18.48 -2.84 -0.75
C ASN A 457 18.91 -3.07 0.71
N PHE A 458 19.86 -4.00 0.94
CA PHE A 458 20.57 -4.15 2.20
C PHE A 458 21.99 -3.58 2.04
N GLY A 459 22.17 -2.30 2.42
CA GLY A 459 23.49 -1.66 2.45
C GLY A 459 24.43 -2.27 3.48
N GLY A 460 25.72 -1.89 3.46
CA GLY A 460 26.76 -2.57 4.26
C GLY A 460 26.39 -2.83 5.72
N GLY A 461 25.86 -1.85 6.46
CA GLY A 461 25.45 -2.02 7.85
C GLY A 461 24.15 -2.82 8.03
N ASP A 462 23.27 -2.80 7.04
CA ASP A 462 21.99 -3.52 7.10
C ASP A 462 22.16 -5.02 6.92
N GLN A 463 23.23 -5.45 6.25
CA GLN A 463 23.56 -6.87 6.06
C GLN A 463 23.86 -7.60 7.37
N GLU A 464 24.35 -6.86 8.35
CA GLU A 464 24.71 -7.41 9.69
C GLU A 464 23.51 -7.37 10.68
N LYS A 465 22.38 -6.75 10.31
CA LYS A 465 21.17 -6.76 11.15
C LYS A 465 20.63 -8.17 11.31
N LYS A 466 20.15 -8.48 12.52
CA LYS A 466 19.45 -9.75 12.77
C LYS A 466 18.06 -9.73 12.12
N VAL A 467 17.65 -10.86 11.56
CA VAL A 467 16.36 -11.02 10.90
C VAL A 467 15.19 -10.71 11.85
N ALA A 468 15.31 -11.00 13.14
CA ALA A 468 14.29 -10.65 14.14
C ALA A 468 14.03 -9.14 14.24
N MET A 469 14.99 -8.28 13.87
CA MET A 469 14.89 -6.81 13.95
C MET A 469 14.33 -6.18 12.66
N LEU A 470 14.08 -6.98 11.64
CA LEU A 470 13.60 -6.50 10.35
C LEU A 470 12.10 -6.24 10.38
N SER A 471 11.67 -5.20 9.63
CA SER A 471 10.27 -4.97 9.29
C SER A 471 9.71 -6.07 8.38
N GLY A 472 8.39 -6.17 8.24
CA GLY A 472 7.74 -7.13 7.34
C GLY A 472 8.27 -7.03 5.91
N GLY A 473 8.34 -5.84 5.33
CA GLY A 473 8.88 -5.63 3.99
C GLY A 473 10.37 -5.95 3.86
N GLU A 474 11.19 -5.76 4.91
CA GLU A 474 12.59 -6.21 4.90
C GLU A 474 12.68 -7.73 4.94
N LYS A 475 11.86 -8.41 5.73
CA LYS A 475 11.78 -9.88 5.77
C LYS A 475 11.35 -10.44 4.42
N ASN A 476 10.37 -9.81 3.77
CA ASN A 476 9.92 -10.22 2.43
C ASN A 476 11.07 -10.12 1.41
N ARG A 477 11.86 -9.03 1.42
CA ARG A 477 13.05 -8.91 0.56
C ARG A 477 14.13 -9.97 0.85
N VAL A 478 14.33 -10.36 2.12
CA VAL A 478 15.23 -11.47 2.47
C VAL A 478 14.72 -12.78 1.88
N HIS A 479 13.43 -13.07 2.03
CA HIS A 479 12.80 -14.28 1.50
C HIS A 479 12.88 -14.33 -0.02
N LEU A 480 12.60 -13.21 -0.68
CA LEU A 480 12.74 -13.05 -2.13
C LEU A 480 14.18 -13.34 -2.58
N ALA A 481 15.19 -12.77 -1.89
CA ALA A 481 16.61 -12.99 -2.19
C ALA A 481 17.01 -14.47 -2.04
N MET A 482 16.51 -15.14 -1.00
CA MET A 482 16.77 -16.57 -0.76
C MET A 482 16.16 -17.46 -1.85
N THR A 483 14.97 -17.14 -2.29
CA THR A 483 14.24 -17.94 -3.29
C THR A 483 14.82 -17.73 -4.69
N LEU A 484 15.06 -16.49 -5.07
CA LEU A 484 15.58 -16.16 -6.41
C LEU A 484 16.99 -16.73 -6.66
N LYS A 485 17.84 -16.87 -5.61
CA LYS A 485 19.16 -17.46 -5.78
C LYS A 485 19.16 -18.95 -6.17
N GLN A 486 18.03 -19.65 -6.02
CA GLN A 486 17.96 -21.10 -6.29
C GLN A 486 18.17 -21.46 -7.77
N GLY A 487 18.01 -20.50 -8.69
CA GLY A 487 18.18 -20.75 -10.12
C GLY A 487 17.11 -21.67 -10.68
N ALA A 488 15.87 -21.51 -10.26
CA ALA A 488 14.71 -22.20 -10.77
C ALA A 488 14.32 -21.70 -12.17
N ASN A 489 13.60 -22.53 -12.92
CA ASN A 489 13.04 -22.14 -14.23
C ASN A 489 11.51 -21.99 -14.20
N LEU A 490 10.88 -22.29 -13.06
CA LEU A 490 9.49 -21.97 -12.75
C LEU A 490 9.42 -21.26 -11.40
N LEU A 491 8.93 -20.03 -11.39
CA LEU A 491 8.71 -19.25 -10.17
C LEU A 491 7.23 -19.28 -9.77
N LEU A 492 6.96 -19.63 -8.53
CA LEU A 492 5.64 -19.53 -7.91
C LEU A 492 5.69 -18.40 -6.88
N LEU A 493 4.94 -17.35 -7.13
CA LEU A 493 4.94 -16.14 -6.31
C LEU A 493 3.55 -15.93 -5.71
N ASP A 494 3.43 -16.06 -4.37
CA ASP A 494 2.16 -15.83 -3.66
C ASP A 494 2.20 -14.44 -3.01
N GLU A 495 1.45 -13.48 -3.58
CA GLU A 495 1.37 -12.07 -3.20
C GLU A 495 2.75 -11.38 -3.03
N PRO A 496 3.62 -11.44 -4.07
CA PRO A 496 4.99 -10.95 -3.94
C PRO A 496 5.10 -9.42 -3.78
N THR A 497 4.05 -8.68 -4.10
CA THR A 497 3.99 -7.22 -4.02
C THR A 497 3.65 -6.72 -2.63
N ASN A 498 3.10 -7.57 -1.74
CA ASN A 498 2.75 -7.18 -0.38
C ASN A 498 3.97 -6.70 0.40
N ASP A 499 3.81 -5.60 1.13
CA ASP A 499 4.85 -4.97 1.96
C ASP A 499 6.09 -4.46 1.18
N LEU A 500 6.12 -4.54 -0.16
CA LEU A 500 7.15 -3.94 -0.98
C LEU A 500 6.81 -2.47 -1.29
N ASP A 501 7.83 -1.62 -1.31
CA ASP A 501 7.66 -0.25 -1.80
C ASP A 501 7.66 -0.19 -3.33
N VAL A 502 7.20 0.93 -3.89
CA VAL A 502 7.05 1.12 -5.35
C VAL A 502 8.35 0.85 -6.11
N ASN A 503 9.52 1.18 -5.53
CA ASN A 503 10.81 0.94 -6.19
C ASN A 503 11.17 -0.55 -6.20
N ALA A 504 10.85 -1.28 -5.10
CA ALA A 504 11.07 -2.72 -5.03
C ALA A 504 10.10 -3.49 -5.97
N ILE A 505 8.85 -3.04 -6.06
CA ILE A 505 7.87 -3.63 -6.99
C ILE A 505 8.35 -3.45 -8.44
N ARG A 506 8.80 -2.25 -8.83
CA ARG A 506 9.35 -2.00 -10.18
C ARG A 506 10.57 -2.84 -10.49
N ALA A 507 11.48 -2.96 -9.52
CA ALA A 507 12.67 -3.80 -9.72
C ALA A 507 12.29 -5.28 -9.90
N LEU A 508 11.24 -5.74 -9.19
CA LEU A 508 10.71 -7.09 -9.36
C LEU A 508 10.04 -7.27 -10.73
N GLU A 509 9.28 -6.27 -11.19
CA GLU A 509 8.68 -6.26 -12.53
C GLU A 509 9.76 -6.38 -13.60
N ASP A 510 10.77 -5.50 -13.56
CA ASP A 510 11.88 -5.51 -14.52
C ASP A 510 12.66 -6.84 -14.49
N ALA A 511 12.82 -7.45 -13.31
CA ALA A 511 13.48 -8.73 -13.17
C ALA A 511 12.67 -9.90 -13.75
N LEU A 512 11.34 -9.90 -13.56
CA LEU A 512 10.45 -10.93 -14.11
C LEU A 512 10.26 -10.78 -15.61
N GLU A 513 10.20 -9.56 -16.14
CA GLU A 513 10.12 -9.29 -17.58
C GLU A 513 11.36 -9.83 -18.33
N ASN A 514 12.53 -9.79 -17.67
CA ASN A 514 13.78 -10.31 -18.23
C ASN A 514 14.06 -11.77 -17.86
N PHE A 515 13.16 -12.45 -17.15
CA PHE A 515 13.34 -13.82 -16.73
C PHE A 515 13.06 -14.79 -17.88
N ALA A 516 14.02 -15.66 -18.20
CA ALA A 516 13.91 -16.61 -19.31
C ALA A 516 13.04 -17.85 -18.99
N GLY A 517 12.59 -18.02 -17.75
CA GLY A 517 11.72 -19.10 -17.29
C GLY A 517 10.24 -18.75 -17.37
N CYS A 518 9.43 -19.52 -16.65
CA CYS A 518 8.00 -19.26 -16.46
C CYS A 518 7.72 -18.74 -15.05
N ALA A 519 6.66 -17.96 -14.89
CA ALA A 519 6.20 -17.54 -13.57
C ALA A 519 4.70 -17.76 -13.43
N VAL A 520 4.27 -18.21 -12.26
CA VAL A 520 2.86 -18.24 -11.84
C VAL A 520 2.73 -17.37 -10.61
N ILE A 521 1.89 -16.35 -10.71
CA ILE A 521 1.85 -15.25 -9.75
C ILE A 521 0.42 -15.10 -9.23
N ILE A 522 0.22 -15.35 -7.94
CA ILE A 522 -1.00 -14.91 -7.25
C ILE A 522 -0.77 -13.46 -6.84
N SER A 523 -1.58 -12.55 -7.30
CA SER A 523 -1.51 -11.16 -6.87
C SER A 523 -2.86 -10.45 -6.94
N HIS A 524 -3.06 -9.51 -6.03
CA HIS A 524 -4.15 -8.54 -6.06
C HIS A 524 -3.71 -7.20 -6.65
N ASP A 525 -2.41 -7.01 -6.93
CA ASP A 525 -1.87 -5.85 -7.63
C ASP A 525 -2.18 -5.96 -9.14
N ARG A 526 -3.26 -5.28 -9.54
CA ARG A 526 -3.75 -5.27 -10.92
C ARG A 526 -2.73 -4.69 -11.90
N TRP A 527 -2.02 -3.64 -11.49
CA TRP A 527 -0.98 -3.00 -12.31
C TRP A 527 0.20 -3.93 -12.57
N PHE A 528 0.61 -4.68 -11.55
CA PHE A 528 1.66 -5.68 -11.66
C PHE A 528 1.29 -6.79 -12.65
N LEU A 529 0.06 -7.30 -12.54
CA LEU A 529 -0.45 -8.32 -13.45
C LEU A 529 -0.67 -7.79 -14.87
N ASP A 530 -1.13 -6.55 -15.01
CA ASP A 530 -1.36 -5.93 -16.31
C ASP A 530 -0.06 -5.75 -17.11
N ARG A 531 1.03 -5.43 -16.41
CA ARG A 531 2.34 -5.27 -17.01
C ARG A 531 3.00 -6.61 -17.39
N LEU A 532 2.83 -7.65 -16.57
CA LEU A 532 3.62 -8.88 -16.68
C LEU A 532 2.87 -10.08 -17.23
N ALA A 533 1.59 -10.21 -16.90
CA ALA A 533 0.85 -11.42 -17.22
C ALA A 533 0.61 -11.57 -18.73
N THR A 534 0.94 -12.73 -19.24
CA THR A 534 0.61 -13.17 -20.60
C THR A 534 -0.70 -13.95 -20.62
N HIS A 535 -1.07 -14.51 -19.47
CA HIS A 535 -2.30 -15.28 -19.27
C HIS A 535 -2.86 -15.01 -17.89
N ILE A 536 -4.18 -15.06 -17.75
CA ILE A 536 -4.90 -14.91 -16.48
C ILE A 536 -5.66 -16.20 -16.18
N LEU A 537 -5.51 -16.70 -14.95
CA LEU A 537 -6.31 -17.77 -14.38
C LEU A 537 -7.22 -17.16 -13.31
N ALA A 538 -8.48 -16.93 -13.67
CA ALA A 538 -9.44 -16.19 -12.85
C ALA A 538 -10.39 -17.14 -12.12
N PHE A 539 -10.37 -17.12 -10.80
CA PHE A 539 -11.36 -17.75 -9.94
C PHE A 539 -12.55 -16.79 -9.78
N GLU A 540 -13.64 -17.02 -10.53
CA GLU A 540 -14.76 -16.07 -10.62
C GLU A 540 -15.86 -16.30 -9.58
N GLY A 541 -15.71 -17.29 -8.70
CA GLY A 541 -16.74 -17.71 -7.74
C GLY A 541 -17.53 -18.91 -8.27
N ASP A 542 -18.49 -19.41 -7.47
CA ASP A 542 -19.32 -20.58 -7.78
C ASP A 542 -18.52 -21.80 -8.27
N SER A 543 -17.23 -21.91 -7.86
CA SER A 543 -16.28 -22.95 -8.23
C SER A 543 -15.87 -22.93 -9.73
N GLU A 544 -16.15 -21.84 -10.43
CA GLU A 544 -15.72 -21.63 -11.80
C GLU A 544 -14.34 -20.98 -11.86
N VAL A 545 -13.48 -21.48 -12.75
CA VAL A 545 -12.17 -20.92 -13.04
C VAL A 545 -12.03 -20.75 -14.54
N VAL A 546 -11.65 -19.54 -14.95
CA VAL A 546 -11.52 -19.16 -16.36
C VAL A 546 -10.05 -19.02 -16.71
N TRP A 547 -9.61 -19.73 -17.76
CA TRP A 547 -8.31 -19.53 -18.40
C TRP A 547 -8.45 -18.51 -19.52
N PHE A 548 -7.65 -17.44 -19.48
CA PHE A 548 -7.71 -16.34 -20.43
C PHE A 548 -6.30 -16.00 -20.95
N GLU A 549 -6.14 -15.86 -22.25
CA GLU A 549 -4.92 -15.41 -22.90
C GLU A 549 -4.97 -13.87 -23.04
N GLY A 550 -4.06 -13.18 -22.36
CA GLY A 550 -3.98 -11.72 -22.28
C GLY A 550 -3.61 -11.24 -20.89
N ASN A 551 -3.51 -9.94 -20.73
CA ASN A 551 -3.21 -9.30 -19.46
C ASN A 551 -4.47 -9.07 -18.60
N PHE A 552 -4.31 -8.40 -17.47
CA PHE A 552 -5.41 -8.15 -16.55
C PHE A 552 -6.49 -7.23 -17.14
N SER A 553 -6.11 -6.16 -17.84
CA SER A 553 -7.06 -5.22 -18.47
C SER A 553 -7.87 -5.89 -19.58
N ASP A 554 -7.24 -6.72 -20.40
CA ASP A 554 -7.91 -7.49 -21.45
C ASP A 554 -8.94 -8.47 -20.85
N TYR A 555 -8.57 -9.13 -19.75
CA TYR A 555 -9.47 -10.02 -19.01
C TYR A 555 -10.67 -9.26 -18.43
N GLU A 556 -10.45 -8.11 -17.77
CA GLU A 556 -11.55 -7.30 -17.22
C GLU A 556 -12.52 -6.84 -18.30
N GLU A 557 -12.00 -6.41 -19.45
CA GLU A 557 -12.85 -6.03 -20.59
C GLU A 557 -13.68 -7.21 -21.10
N ALA A 558 -13.06 -8.40 -21.23
CA ALA A 558 -13.75 -9.60 -21.62
C ALA A 558 -14.80 -10.05 -20.58
N LYS A 559 -14.49 -9.96 -19.29
CA LYS A 559 -15.42 -10.25 -18.19
C LYS A 559 -16.62 -9.31 -18.22
N ARG A 560 -16.39 -8.01 -18.41
CA ARG A 560 -17.47 -7.00 -18.50
C ARG A 560 -18.38 -7.24 -19.71
N LYS A 561 -17.82 -7.60 -20.85
CA LYS A 561 -18.62 -7.97 -22.04
C LYS A 561 -19.49 -9.21 -21.81
N ARG A 562 -18.99 -10.18 -21.02
CA ARG A 562 -19.68 -11.45 -20.73
C ARG A 562 -20.75 -11.34 -19.64
N LEU A 563 -20.45 -10.65 -18.56
CA LEU A 563 -21.28 -10.62 -17.34
C LEU A 563 -22.00 -9.29 -17.11
N GLY A 564 -21.63 -8.21 -17.83
CA GLY A 564 -22.06 -6.84 -17.53
C GLY A 564 -21.36 -6.25 -16.31
N ASP A 565 -21.78 -5.05 -15.90
CA ASP A 565 -21.29 -4.44 -14.64
C ASP A 565 -21.96 -5.14 -13.46
N VAL A 566 -21.24 -6.06 -12.83
CA VAL A 566 -21.72 -6.82 -11.67
C VAL A 566 -21.14 -6.19 -10.39
N GLU A 567 -22.02 -5.80 -9.46
CA GLU A 567 -21.58 -5.39 -8.11
C GLU A 567 -20.90 -6.58 -7.39
N PRO A 568 -19.86 -6.32 -6.58
CA PRO A 568 -19.21 -7.35 -5.78
C PRO A 568 -20.20 -8.07 -4.89
N LYS A 569 -20.30 -9.39 -5.03
CA LYS A 569 -21.17 -10.23 -4.19
C LYS A 569 -20.31 -11.19 -3.38
N ARG A 570 -20.84 -11.56 -2.21
CA ARG A 570 -20.20 -12.58 -1.37
C ARG A 570 -20.05 -13.87 -2.16
N VAL A 571 -18.83 -14.44 -2.18
CA VAL A 571 -18.53 -15.67 -2.90
C VAL A 571 -19.37 -16.80 -2.34
N ARG A 572 -20.15 -17.43 -3.20
CA ARG A 572 -20.86 -18.67 -2.90
C ARG A 572 -20.04 -19.83 -3.44
N TYR A 573 -20.00 -20.91 -2.71
CA TYR A 573 -19.37 -22.16 -3.14
C TYR A 573 -20.47 -23.19 -3.38
N LYS A 574 -20.34 -23.97 -4.45
CA LYS A 574 -21.22 -25.13 -4.65
C LYS A 574 -21.00 -26.11 -3.49
N LYS A 575 -22.08 -26.50 -2.82
CA LYS A 575 -22.01 -27.60 -1.85
C LYS A 575 -21.96 -28.91 -2.62
N LEU A 576 -21.09 -29.81 -2.19
CA LEU A 576 -21.14 -31.19 -2.64
C LEU A 576 -22.46 -31.79 -2.12
N GLY A 577 -23.38 -32.10 -3.04
CA GLY A 577 -24.65 -32.76 -2.75
C GLY A 577 -24.46 -34.25 -2.47
#